data_d377dfd84c00852c57f767b8592e64e5
#
_entry.id   d377dfd84c00852c57f767b8592e64e5
#
_cell.length_a   1.000
_cell.length_b   1.000
_cell.length_c   1.000
_cell.angle_alpha   90.00
_cell.angle_beta   90.00
_cell.angle_gamma   90.00
#
_symmetry.space_group_name_H-M   'P 1'
#
loop_
_entity.id
_entity.type
_entity.pdbx_description
1 polymer ?
#
loop_
_entity_poly.entity_id
_entity_poly.type
_entity_poly.pdbx_seq_one_letter_code
_entity_poly.pdbx_strand_id
1 'polypeptide(L)'
;STIETDMAFTNGLVNLIFASSSTDPNGAYCIQFAPNSKNVRLFRMYRDGDIALGEMSSNINDGKYHHVKIEKEADAVKVYVDDNECLNYTFDADKESDKEFFNIKTGHMGLGLWDGAVSFKNLYVDKKEETPKPTEPTKPTETPKPTEPTKPTETPKTISVTLKGNGGKTVTTINKTKAGVKLPGWNKTKYKSAGKKGYVFAGWTYKGKVVNKVPASDKNIVLKAKFVKIKVETAKLSSLKGKSGKGTGFVAKSI
;
A
#
# COMPACT_ATOMS: atom_id res chain seq x y z
N SER A 1 0.41 4.68 -1.78
CA SER A 1 0.28 3.28 -2.23
C SER A 1 0.77 2.33 -1.15
N THR A 2 0.21 1.12 -1.14
CA THR A 2 0.57 0.10 -0.14
C THR A 2 0.92 -1.19 -0.87
N ILE A 3 1.99 -1.84 -0.44
CA ILE A 3 2.35 -3.21 -0.84
C ILE A 3 2.21 -4.08 0.40
N GLU A 4 1.52 -5.20 0.29
CA GLU A 4 1.44 -6.20 1.35
C GLU A 4 1.72 -7.57 0.76
N THR A 5 2.50 -8.38 1.46
CA THR A 5 2.77 -9.77 1.09
C THR A 5 3.16 -10.58 2.32
N ASP A 6 2.88 -11.87 2.30
CA ASP A 6 3.49 -12.78 3.25
C ASP A 6 4.71 -13.40 2.55
N MET A 7 5.88 -13.33 3.16
CA MET A 7 7.12 -13.89 2.64
C MET A 7 7.78 -14.86 3.62
N ALA A 8 8.40 -15.90 3.09
CA ALA A 8 9.15 -16.90 3.84
C ALA A 8 10.50 -17.15 3.15
N PHE A 9 11.59 -17.07 3.89
CA PHE A 9 12.94 -17.36 3.41
C PHE A 9 13.84 -17.86 4.54
N THR A 10 14.95 -18.46 4.20
CA THR A 10 15.97 -18.92 5.16
C THR A 10 17.34 -18.33 4.84
N ASN A 11 17.57 -18.00 3.58
CA ASN A 11 18.83 -17.44 3.07
C ASN A 11 18.57 -16.47 1.92
N GLY A 12 19.62 -15.76 1.49
CA GLY A 12 19.53 -14.76 0.43
C GLY A 12 19.02 -13.40 0.91
N LEU A 13 19.18 -12.40 0.06
CA LEU A 13 18.71 -11.03 0.32
C LEU A 13 17.38 -10.82 -0.39
N VAL A 14 16.32 -10.62 0.37
CA VAL A 14 14.98 -10.36 -0.18
C VAL A 14 14.79 -8.88 -0.40
N ASN A 15 14.43 -8.47 -1.61
CA ASN A 15 14.26 -7.09 -2.02
C ASN A 15 12.80 -6.83 -2.42
N LEU A 16 12.18 -5.83 -1.81
CA LEU A 16 10.87 -5.33 -2.17
C LEU A 16 11.03 -3.94 -2.78
N ILE A 17 10.94 -3.84 -4.10
CA ILE A 17 11.00 -2.56 -4.82
C ILE A 17 9.63 -1.89 -4.70
N PHE A 18 9.59 -0.72 -4.10
CA PHE A 18 8.34 0.01 -3.87
C PHE A 18 8.20 1.30 -4.69
N ALA A 19 9.29 1.75 -5.30
CA ALA A 19 9.28 2.90 -6.20
C ALA A 19 10.39 2.79 -7.26
N SER A 20 9.99 2.68 -8.53
CA SER A 20 10.90 2.71 -9.68
C SER A 20 10.23 3.46 -10.83
N SER A 21 10.98 4.26 -11.56
CA SER A 21 10.51 4.98 -12.73
C SER A 21 10.35 4.08 -13.97
N SER A 22 10.92 2.88 -13.95
CA SER A 22 10.89 1.93 -15.07
C SER A 22 10.87 0.47 -14.58
N THR A 23 10.76 -0.46 -15.51
CA THR A 23 10.91 -1.90 -15.23
C THR A 23 12.37 -2.32 -14.98
N ASP A 24 13.34 -1.46 -15.35
CA ASP A 24 14.74 -1.60 -14.94
C ASP A 24 14.86 -1.19 -13.47
N PRO A 25 15.36 -2.06 -12.58
CA PRO A 25 15.49 -1.76 -11.17
C PRO A 25 16.62 -0.77 -10.84
N ASN A 26 17.43 -0.35 -11.82
CA ASN A 26 18.54 0.56 -11.59
C ASN A 26 18.06 1.91 -11.01
N GLY A 27 18.52 2.23 -9.81
CA GLY A 27 18.12 3.43 -9.08
C GLY A 27 16.76 3.34 -8.40
N ALA A 28 16.07 2.20 -8.48
CA ALA A 28 14.81 1.97 -7.78
C ALA A 28 14.99 2.02 -6.25
N TYR A 29 14.00 2.56 -5.55
CA TYR A 29 13.96 2.52 -4.09
C TYR A 29 13.47 1.16 -3.61
N CYS A 30 14.22 0.58 -2.69
CA CYS A 30 14.08 -0.81 -2.29
C CYS A 30 14.14 -0.97 -0.77
N ILE A 31 13.29 -1.84 -0.25
CA ILE A 31 13.40 -2.38 1.10
C ILE A 31 14.05 -3.77 1.01
N GLN A 32 15.11 -3.98 1.76
CA GLN A 32 15.85 -5.24 1.79
C GLN A 32 15.81 -5.87 3.18
N PHE A 33 15.61 -7.18 3.16
CA PHE A 33 15.71 -8.07 4.32
C PHE A 33 16.86 -9.05 4.10
N ALA A 34 17.74 -9.16 5.09
CA ALA A 34 18.90 -10.05 5.05
C ALA A 34 18.75 -11.21 6.05
N PRO A 35 19.32 -12.38 5.76
CA PRO A 35 19.33 -13.49 6.71
C PRO A 35 20.20 -13.13 7.93
N ASN A 36 19.83 -13.64 9.09
CA ASN A 36 20.53 -13.44 10.37
C ASN A 36 20.69 -11.95 10.77
N SER A 37 19.79 -11.10 10.28
CA SER A 37 19.77 -9.67 10.57
C SER A 37 18.38 -9.23 10.96
N LYS A 38 18.29 -8.35 11.96
CA LYS A 38 17.07 -7.62 12.29
C LYS A 38 16.93 -6.32 11.50
N ASN A 39 17.96 -5.94 10.75
CA ASN A 39 17.96 -4.68 10.03
C ASN A 39 17.04 -4.74 8.81
N VAL A 40 16.26 -3.68 8.63
CA VAL A 40 15.50 -3.36 7.42
C VAL A 40 16.22 -2.23 6.73
N ARG A 41 16.72 -2.46 5.52
CA ARG A 41 17.48 -1.46 4.78
C ARG A 41 16.59 -0.78 3.75
N LEU A 42 16.59 0.55 3.77
CA LEU A 42 16.11 1.38 2.68
C LEU A 42 17.30 1.87 1.86
N PHE A 43 17.34 1.55 0.58
CA PHE A 43 18.45 1.93 -0.31
C PHE A 43 17.96 2.07 -1.76
N ARG A 44 18.84 2.54 -2.64
CA ARG A 44 18.62 2.55 -4.08
C ARG A 44 19.39 1.42 -4.76
N MET A 45 18.68 0.65 -5.57
CA MET A 45 19.28 -0.48 -6.30
C MET A 45 20.42 0.02 -7.21
N TYR A 46 21.57 -0.67 -7.11
CA TYR A 46 22.81 -0.35 -7.85
C TYR A 46 23.35 1.08 -7.60
N ARG A 47 23.08 1.61 -6.42
CA ARG A 47 23.68 2.84 -5.91
C ARG A 47 24.35 2.55 -4.58
N ASP A 48 25.37 3.33 -4.27
CA ASP A 48 26.11 3.17 -3.02
C ASP A 48 25.35 3.72 -1.82
N GLY A 49 25.52 3.04 -0.70
CA GLY A 49 25.03 3.45 0.61
C GLY A 49 23.56 3.16 0.89
N ASP A 50 23.28 3.12 2.17
CA ASP A 50 21.93 3.04 2.70
C ASP A 50 21.34 4.43 2.86
N ILE A 51 20.06 4.59 2.55
CA ILE A 51 19.31 5.83 2.82
C ILE A 51 18.89 5.85 4.29
N ALA A 52 18.38 4.71 4.78
CA ALA A 52 17.99 4.53 6.17
C ALA A 52 18.08 3.06 6.58
N LEU A 53 18.23 2.85 7.88
CA LEU A 53 18.14 1.54 8.53
C LEU A 53 17.01 1.56 9.56
N GLY A 54 16.19 0.54 9.52
CA GLY A 54 15.20 0.22 10.53
C GLY A 54 15.52 -1.08 11.23
N GLU A 55 14.75 -1.44 12.25
CA GLU A 55 14.99 -2.65 13.04
C GLU A 55 13.70 -3.42 13.29
N MET A 56 13.73 -4.72 13.05
CA MET A 56 12.66 -5.67 13.39
C MET A 56 12.85 -6.18 14.83
N SER A 57 11.75 -6.56 15.45
CA SER A 57 11.77 -7.17 16.79
C SER A 57 12.52 -8.52 16.81
N SER A 58 12.46 -9.27 15.70
CA SER A 58 13.12 -10.57 15.54
C SER A 58 13.57 -10.78 14.10
N ASN A 59 14.47 -11.73 13.88
CA ASN A 59 14.82 -12.19 12.55
C ASN A 59 13.62 -12.92 11.92
N ILE A 60 13.44 -12.76 10.62
CA ILE A 60 12.34 -13.35 9.86
C ILE A 60 12.81 -14.36 8.79
N ASN A 61 14.06 -14.80 8.88
CA ASN A 61 14.61 -15.83 8.00
C ASN A 61 14.49 -17.25 8.58
N ASP A 62 13.41 -17.51 9.29
CA ASP A 62 13.12 -18.79 9.97
C ASP A 62 12.34 -19.79 9.09
N GLY A 63 12.11 -19.45 7.83
CA GLY A 63 11.35 -20.27 6.89
C GLY A 63 9.84 -20.22 7.07
N LYS A 64 9.33 -19.47 8.03
CA LYS A 64 7.90 -19.22 8.21
C LYS A 64 7.45 -18.00 7.44
N TYR A 65 6.15 -17.90 7.20
CA TYR A 65 5.58 -16.72 6.55
C TYR A 65 5.40 -15.57 7.52
N HIS A 66 6.11 -14.49 7.27
CA HIS A 66 5.96 -13.20 7.94
C HIS A 66 5.19 -12.23 7.06
N HIS A 67 4.29 -11.47 7.65
CA HIS A 67 3.52 -10.45 6.95
C HIS A 67 4.33 -9.17 6.82
N VAL A 68 4.59 -8.73 5.60
CA VAL A 68 5.32 -7.50 5.31
C VAL A 68 4.38 -6.51 4.63
N LYS A 69 4.35 -5.28 5.16
CA LYS A 69 3.60 -4.16 4.58
C LYS A 69 4.52 -2.96 4.39
N ILE A 70 4.48 -2.38 3.19
CA ILE A 70 5.19 -1.14 2.85
C ILE A 70 4.13 -0.11 2.46
N GLU A 71 4.10 1.00 3.17
CA GLU A 71 3.24 2.14 2.88
C GLU A 71 4.09 3.26 2.29
N LYS A 72 3.93 3.51 0.97
CA LYS A 72 4.52 4.68 0.29
C LYS A 72 3.54 5.84 0.35
N GLU A 73 3.94 6.92 0.97
CA GLU A 73 3.27 8.21 0.99
C GLU A 73 3.88 9.16 -0.06
N ALA A 74 3.44 10.43 -0.09
CA ALA A 74 3.96 11.41 -1.04
C ALA A 74 5.45 11.70 -0.81
N ASP A 75 5.86 11.74 0.44
CA ASP A 75 7.20 12.10 0.91
C ASP A 75 7.79 11.12 1.94
N ALA A 76 7.14 9.97 2.17
CA ALA A 76 7.59 9.04 3.20
C ALA A 76 7.37 7.57 2.80
N VAL A 77 8.10 6.70 3.48
CA VAL A 77 7.89 5.25 3.46
C VAL A 77 7.87 4.69 4.87
N LYS A 78 6.90 3.82 5.14
CA LYS A 78 6.81 3.06 6.39
C LYS A 78 6.81 1.57 6.08
N VAL A 79 7.54 0.81 6.87
CA VAL A 79 7.63 -0.64 6.73
C VAL A 79 7.20 -1.30 8.03
N TYR A 80 6.35 -2.31 7.88
CA TYR A 80 5.83 -3.11 8.98
C TYR A 80 6.14 -4.58 8.72
N VAL A 81 6.53 -5.28 9.77
CA VAL A 81 6.69 -6.73 9.78
C VAL A 81 5.85 -7.30 10.91
N ASP A 82 4.94 -8.22 10.59
CA ASP A 82 3.98 -8.80 11.54
C ASP A 82 3.24 -7.73 12.35
N ASP A 83 2.77 -6.68 11.64
CA ASP A 83 2.06 -5.51 12.16
C ASP A 83 2.92 -4.55 13.03
N ASN A 84 4.21 -4.83 13.24
CA ASN A 84 5.12 -3.93 13.98
C ASN A 84 5.85 -3.01 12.99
N GLU A 85 5.81 -1.69 13.24
CA GLU A 85 6.59 -0.72 12.48
C GLU A 85 8.08 -0.95 12.75
N CYS A 86 8.85 -1.17 11.69
CA CYS A 86 10.29 -1.43 11.77
C CYS A 86 11.12 -0.40 11.01
N LEU A 87 10.50 0.43 10.15
CA LEU A 87 11.14 1.56 9.50
C LEU A 87 10.09 2.62 9.19
N ASN A 88 10.47 3.87 9.46
CA ASN A 88 9.70 5.07 9.08
C ASN A 88 10.69 6.14 8.61
N TYR A 89 10.63 6.49 7.33
CA TYR A 89 11.56 7.43 6.73
C TYR A 89 10.81 8.50 5.91
N THR A 90 11.12 9.76 6.19
CA THR A 90 10.64 10.90 5.41
C THR A 90 11.74 11.36 4.47
N PHE A 91 11.46 11.38 3.18
CA PHE A 91 12.38 11.83 2.15
C PHE A 91 12.49 13.35 2.15
N ASP A 92 13.72 13.82 1.96
CA ASP A 92 14.05 15.23 1.91
C ASP A 92 14.39 15.62 0.45
N ALA A 93 13.61 16.56 -0.11
CA ALA A 93 13.79 17.01 -1.49
C ALA A 93 15.15 17.71 -1.73
N ASP A 94 15.78 18.21 -0.69
CA ASP A 94 17.10 18.86 -0.78
C ASP A 94 18.28 17.89 -0.65
N LYS A 95 18.02 16.67 -0.18
CA LYS A 95 19.01 15.62 -0.04
C LYS A 95 19.20 14.84 -1.34
N GLU A 96 20.43 14.74 -1.84
CA GLU A 96 20.74 14.13 -3.14
C GLU A 96 20.26 12.67 -3.29
N SER A 97 20.37 11.87 -2.22
CA SER A 97 19.88 10.48 -2.22
C SER A 97 18.36 10.36 -2.39
N ASP A 98 17.62 11.41 -2.07
CA ASP A 98 16.17 11.38 -1.91
C ASP A 98 15.45 12.08 -3.07
N LYS A 99 16.12 13.00 -3.77
CA LYS A 99 15.54 13.84 -4.83
C LYS A 99 14.73 13.07 -5.87
N GLU A 100 15.25 11.93 -6.32
CA GLU A 100 14.56 11.15 -7.36
C GLU A 100 13.27 10.49 -6.88
N PHE A 101 13.08 10.30 -5.56
CA PHE A 101 11.85 9.77 -5.03
C PHE A 101 10.64 10.63 -5.42
N PHE A 102 10.80 11.94 -5.40
CA PHE A 102 9.75 12.91 -5.75
C PHE A 102 9.42 12.94 -7.25
N ASN A 103 10.32 12.42 -8.08
CA ASN A 103 10.13 12.35 -9.53
C ASN A 103 9.34 11.09 -9.95
N ILE A 104 9.22 10.09 -9.06
CA ILE A 104 8.51 8.84 -9.34
C ILE A 104 7.01 9.02 -9.02
N LYS A 105 6.28 9.68 -9.93
CA LYS A 105 4.84 9.93 -9.80
C LYS A 105 4.00 8.70 -10.13
N THR A 106 4.39 7.98 -11.17
CA THR A 106 3.82 6.68 -11.54
C THR A 106 4.97 5.70 -11.58
N GLY A 107 4.87 4.59 -10.88
CA GLY A 107 6.03 3.75 -10.69
C GLY A 107 5.75 2.27 -10.87
N HIS A 108 6.83 1.54 -10.96
CA HIS A 108 6.84 0.09 -10.97
C HIS A 108 7.19 -0.41 -9.57
N MET A 109 6.62 -1.54 -9.22
CA MET A 109 6.94 -2.29 -8.01
C MET A 109 7.48 -3.66 -8.40
N GLY A 110 8.31 -4.24 -7.56
CA GLY A 110 8.91 -5.52 -7.87
C GLY A 110 9.32 -6.31 -6.64
N LEU A 111 9.46 -7.60 -6.85
CA LEU A 111 10.02 -8.54 -5.89
C LEU A 111 11.36 -9.02 -6.44
N GLY A 112 12.39 -8.99 -5.62
CA GLY A 112 13.73 -9.41 -5.99
C GLY A 112 14.34 -10.33 -4.96
N LEU A 113 15.26 -11.17 -5.42
CA LEU A 113 16.05 -12.05 -4.58
C LEU A 113 17.49 -12.02 -5.05
N TRP A 114 18.40 -11.91 -4.11
CA TRP A 114 19.81 -12.09 -4.35
C TRP A 114 20.29 -13.32 -3.59
N ASP A 115 20.67 -14.35 -4.33
CA ASP A 115 21.31 -15.60 -3.84
C ASP A 115 20.49 -16.30 -2.72
N GLY A 116 19.55 -17.14 -3.12
CA GLY A 116 18.74 -17.88 -2.17
C GLY A 116 17.38 -18.33 -2.72
N ALA A 117 16.45 -18.55 -1.82
CA ALA A 117 15.08 -18.88 -2.14
C ALA A 117 14.11 -18.11 -1.22
N VAL A 118 13.07 -17.56 -1.80
CA VAL A 118 11.98 -16.90 -1.09
C VAL A 118 10.63 -17.36 -1.63
N SER A 119 9.69 -17.55 -0.75
CA SER A 119 8.30 -17.83 -1.11
C SER A 119 7.44 -16.63 -0.77
N PHE A 120 6.66 -16.14 -1.73
CA PHE A 120 5.68 -15.07 -1.54
C PHE A 120 4.27 -15.60 -1.68
N LYS A 121 3.36 -15.10 -0.87
CA LYS A 121 1.92 -15.31 -1.02
C LYS A 121 1.15 -14.08 -0.61
N ASN A 122 -0.13 -14.03 -0.98
CA ASN A 122 -1.04 -12.93 -0.62
C ASN A 122 -0.52 -11.54 -1.03
N LEU A 123 0.21 -11.46 -2.16
CA LEU A 123 0.67 -10.17 -2.67
C LEU A 123 -0.54 -9.27 -2.98
N TYR A 124 -0.55 -8.13 -2.34
CA TYR A 124 -1.55 -7.08 -2.53
C TYR A 124 -0.84 -5.75 -2.80
N VAL A 125 -1.33 -5.03 -3.79
CA VAL A 125 -0.86 -3.69 -4.10
C VAL A 125 -2.07 -2.78 -4.22
N ASP A 126 -2.08 -1.71 -3.43
CA ASP A 126 -3.10 -0.66 -3.50
C ASP A 126 -2.48 0.66 -4.00
N LYS A 127 -3.09 1.22 -5.02
CA LYS A 127 -2.74 2.53 -5.52
C LYS A 127 -3.59 3.58 -4.78
N LYS A 128 -2.98 4.37 -3.91
CA LYS A 128 -3.63 5.58 -3.42
C LYS A 128 -3.85 6.52 -4.61
N GLU A 129 -5.08 6.79 -5.00
CA GLU A 129 -5.36 7.93 -5.88
C GLU A 129 -4.87 9.19 -5.16
N GLU A 130 -3.98 9.94 -5.80
CA GLU A 130 -3.57 11.25 -5.29
C GLU A 130 -4.82 12.12 -5.20
N THR A 131 -5.19 12.53 -4.01
CA THR A 131 -6.14 13.64 -3.85
C THR A 131 -5.50 14.86 -4.50
N PRO A 132 -6.19 15.57 -5.42
CA PRO A 132 -5.63 16.78 -5.99
C PRO A 132 -5.22 17.71 -4.85
N LYS A 133 -3.97 18.17 -4.88
CA LYS A 133 -3.42 19.15 -3.97
C LYS A 133 -4.40 20.33 -3.92
N PRO A 134 -4.80 20.82 -2.74
CA PRO A 134 -5.60 22.03 -2.65
C PRO A 134 -4.91 23.13 -3.45
N THR A 135 -5.59 23.68 -4.43
CA THR A 135 -5.10 24.83 -5.20
C THR A 135 -4.81 25.94 -4.20
N GLU A 136 -3.60 26.45 -4.23
CA GLU A 136 -3.14 27.58 -3.43
C GLU A 136 -4.16 28.71 -3.56
N PRO A 137 -4.59 29.36 -2.46
CA PRO A 137 -5.57 30.45 -2.55
C PRO A 137 -4.97 31.58 -3.37
N THR A 138 -5.56 31.88 -4.51
CA THR A 138 -5.26 33.07 -5.30
C THR A 138 -5.41 34.30 -4.40
N LYS A 139 -4.37 35.18 -4.45
CA LYS A 139 -4.23 36.47 -3.81
C LYS A 139 -5.57 37.24 -3.79
N PRO A 140 -5.97 37.84 -2.67
CA PRO A 140 -7.23 38.57 -2.56
C PRO A 140 -7.23 39.75 -3.53
N THR A 141 -8.15 39.76 -4.47
CA THR A 141 -8.57 40.92 -5.22
C THR A 141 -9.64 41.62 -4.42
N GLU A 142 -9.51 42.92 -4.34
CA GLU A 142 -10.26 43.95 -3.67
C GLU A 142 -11.70 43.67 -3.17
N THR A 143 -11.96 44.25 -2.01
CA THR A 143 -13.16 44.28 -1.17
C THR A 143 -14.46 44.42 -1.93
N PRO A 144 -15.40 43.49 -1.83
CA PRO A 144 -16.80 43.73 -2.10
C PRO A 144 -17.55 44.12 -0.81
N LYS A 145 -18.33 45.18 -0.95
CA LYS A 145 -19.46 45.72 -0.18
C LYS A 145 -20.17 44.70 0.75
N PRO A 146 -20.66 45.10 1.94
CA PRO A 146 -21.31 44.22 2.90
C PRO A 146 -22.52 43.50 2.31
N THR A 147 -22.49 42.18 2.33
CA THR A 147 -23.61 41.32 1.95
C THR A 147 -24.28 40.76 3.20
N GLU A 148 -25.57 40.71 3.16
CA GLU A 148 -26.61 40.24 4.04
C GLU A 148 -26.26 38.97 4.86
N PRO A 149 -26.83 38.76 6.05
CA PRO A 149 -26.45 37.68 6.98
C PRO A 149 -26.67 36.29 6.37
N THR A 150 -25.57 35.53 6.31
CA THR A 150 -25.57 34.13 5.84
C THR A 150 -26.42 33.25 6.74
N LYS A 151 -27.34 32.53 6.11
CA LYS A 151 -28.17 31.44 6.62
C LYS A 151 -27.33 30.47 7.51
N PRO A 152 -27.86 30.00 8.63
CA PRO A 152 -27.12 29.10 9.53
C PRO A 152 -26.57 27.88 8.82
N THR A 153 -25.27 27.63 8.99
CA THR A 153 -24.59 26.43 8.48
C THR A 153 -25.22 25.20 9.12
N GLU A 154 -25.93 24.41 8.34
CA GLU A 154 -26.53 23.15 8.82
C GLU A 154 -25.44 22.23 9.40
N THR A 155 -25.62 21.77 10.61
CA THR A 155 -24.75 20.80 11.28
C THR A 155 -24.62 19.55 10.40
N PRO A 156 -23.37 19.08 10.07
CA PRO A 156 -23.18 17.96 9.18
C PRO A 156 -23.92 16.72 9.67
N LYS A 157 -24.88 16.25 8.88
CA LYS A 157 -25.73 15.11 9.20
C LYS A 157 -24.93 13.83 9.31
N THR A 158 -25.04 13.12 10.41
CA THR A 158 -24.41 11.80 10.60
C THR A 158 -25.34 10.68 10.20
N ILE A 159 -24.78 9.63 9.60
CA ILE A 159 -25.50 8.44 9.16
C ILE A 159 -24.85 7.16 9.73
N SER A 160 -25.55 6.04 9.66
CA SER A 160 -24.98 4.72 9.91
C SER A 160 -24.67 4.03 8.59
N VAL A 161 -23.49 3.40 8.51
CA VAL A 161 -22.99 2.65 7.34
C VAL A 161 -22.85 1.20 7.71
N THR A 162 -23.67 0.33 7.12
CA THR A 162 -23.56 -1.12 7.31
C THR A 162 -22.69 -1.72 6.21
N LEU A 163 -21.63 -2.42 6.60
CA LEU A 163 -20.71 -3.12 5.70
C LEU A 163 -21.13 -4.59 5.61
N LYS A 164 -21.36 -5.07 4.38
CA LYS A 164 -21.75 -6.46 4.10
C LYS A 164 -20.69 -7.16 3.27
N GLY A 165 -20.29 -8.37 3.68
CA GLY A 165 -19.36 -9.23 2.98
C GLY A 165 -20.06 -10.14 1.96
N ASN A 166 -19.38 -11.24 1.62
CA ASN A 166 -19.88 -12.27 0.71
C ASN A 166 -21.17 -12.90 1.26
N GLY A 167 -22.13 -13.18 0.35
CA GLY A 167 -23.43 -13.71 0.74
C GLY A 167 -24.29 -12.73 1.56
N GLY A 168 -23.97 -11.43 1.53
CA GLY A 168 -24.74 -10.41 2.26
C GLY A 168 -24.54 -10.42 3.78
N LYS A 169 -23.59 -11.19 4.31
CA LYS A 169 -23.29 -11.25 5.75
C LYS A 169 -22.82 -9.89 6.26
N THR A 170 -23.41 -9.40 7.34
CA THR A 170 -22.98 -8.16 7.97
C THR A 170 -21.60 -8.33 8.58
N VAL A 171 -20.68 -7.46 8.20
CA VAL A 171 -19.30 -7.43 8.68
C VAL A 171 -19.19 -6.52 9.90
N THR A 172 -19.71 -5.30 9.77
CA THR A 172 -19.75 -4.30 10.84
C THR A 172 -20.71 -3.18 10.47
N THR A 173 -21.09 -2.38 11.46
CA THR A 173 -21.83 -1.12 11.26
C THR A 173 -21.02 0.01 11.86
N ILE A 174 -20.79 1.06 11.07
CA ILE A 174 -20.14 2.30 11.49
C ILE A 174 -21.27 3.29 11.82
N ASN A 175 -21.45 3.57 13.10
CA ASN A 175 -22.52 4.46 13.57
C ASN A 175 -22.05 5.91 13.61
N LYS A 176 -22.98 6.86 13.42
CA LYS A 176 -22.72 8.32 13.53
C LYS A 176 -21.51 8.80 12.71
N THR A 177 -21.37 8.28 11.49
CA THR A 177 -20.29 8.70 10.58
C THR A 177 -20.78 9.77 9.63
N LYS A 178 -19.84 10.53 9.03
CA LYS A 178 -20.09 11.59 8.06
C LYS A 178 -19.63 11.18 6.67
N ALA A 179 -20.16 11.82 5.65
CA ALA A 179 -19.63 11.70 4.28
C ALA A 179 -18.13 12.04 4.24
N GLY A 180 -17.36 11.37 3.39
CA GLY A 180 -15.93 11.58 3.25
C GLY A 180 -15.05 10.84 4.26
N VAL A 181 -15.59 10.27 5.33
CA VAL A 181 -14.82 9.44 6.28
C VAL A 181 -14.30 8.19 5.57
N LYS A 182 -13.02 7.87 5.76
CA LYS A 182 -12.37 6.69 5.15
C LYS A 182 -13.04 5.41 5.64
N LEU A 183 -13.35 4.50 4.72
CA LEU A 183 -13.90 3.19 5.02
C LEU A 183 -12.78 2.24 5.48
N PRO A 184 -13.07 1.31 6.40
CA PRO A 184 -12.07 0.33 6.83
C PRO A 184 -11.73 -0.63 5.69
N GLY A 185 -10.47 -1.07 5.63
CA GLY A 185 -10.03 -2.17 4.79
C GLY A 185 -10.64 -3.52 5.24
N TRP A 186 -10.33 -4.58 4.50
CA TRP A 186 -10.78 -5.93 4.83
C TRP A 186 -9.88 -6.56 5.89
N ASN A 187 -10.39 -6.75 7.09
CA ASN A 187 -9.69 -7.51 8.11
C ASN A 187 -9.98 -9.00 7.94
N LYS A 188 -9.00 -9.76 7.45
CA LYS A 188 -9.13 -11.19 7.15
C LYS A 188 -9.49 -12.04 8.38
N THR A 189 -8.95 -11.70 9.53
CA THR A 189 -9.20 -12.42 10.79
C THR A 189 -10.60 -12.12 11.31
N LYS A 190 -10.92 -10.85 11.46
CA LYS A 190 -12.20 -10.39 12.00
C LYS A 190 -13.38 -10.75 11.09
N TYR A 191 -13.20 -10.70 9.76
CA TYR A 191 -14.25 -10.88 8.76
C TYR A 191 -14.17 -12.22 8.02
N LYS A 192 -13.46 -13.20 8.58
CA LYS A 192 -13.21 -14.52 7.96
C LYS A 192 -14.47 -15.19 7.41
N SER A 193 -15.57 -15.18 8.17
CA SER A 193 -16.84 -15.81 7.78
C SER A 193 -17.60 -15.09 6.66
N ALA A 194 -17.25 -13.83 6.39
CA ALA A 194 -17.87 -12.99 5.35
C ALA A 194 -16.96 -12.81 4.12
N GLY A 195 -15.78 -13.45 4.11
CA GLY A 195 -14.87 -13.49 2.98
C GLY A 195 -15.35 -14.46 1.88
N LYS A 196 -14.74 -14.36 0.70
CA LYS A 196 -14.98 -15.27 -0.42
C LYS A 196 -13.72 -16.09 -0.69
N LYS A 197 -13.80 -17.42 -0.49
CA LYS A 197 -12.65 -18.32 -0.70
C LYS A 197 -12.12 -18.24 -2.14
N GLY A 198 -10.81 -18.07 -2.30
CA GLY A 198 -10.15 -17.94 -3.61
C GLY A 198 -10.30 -16.56 -4.27
N TYR A 199 -10.74 -15.57 -3.52
CA TYR A 199 -10.89 -14.18 -3.98
C TYR A 199 -10.25 -13.21 -3.01
N VAL A 200 -9.85 -12.05 -3.50
CA VAL A 200 -9.39 -10.91 -2.69
C VAL A 200 -10.43 -9.83 -2.65
N PHE A 201 -10.43 -9.09 -1.57
CA PHE A 201 -11.26 -7.91 -1.41
C PHE A 201 -10.73 -6.79 -2.31
N ALA A 202 -11.59 -6.25 -3.16
CA ALA A 202 -11.29 -5.20 -4.12
C ALA A 202 -11.92 -3.84 -3.76
N GLY A 203 -12.51 -3.74 -2.55
CA GLY A 203 -13.11 -2.50 -2.06
C GLY A 203 -14.60 -2.66 -1.70
N TRP A 204 -15.14 -1.61 -1.08
CA TRP A 204 -16.57 -1.50 -0.80
C TRP A 204 -17.29 -0.92 -2.01
N THR A 205 -18.52 -1.36 -2.25
CA THR A 205 -19.33 -0.83 -3.36
C THR A 205 -20.60 -0.16 -2.86
N TYR A 206 -20.91 0.98 -3.47
CA TYR A 206 -22.15 1.71 -3.31
C TYR A 206 -22.74 2.05 -4.69
N LYS A 207 -24.00 1.71 -4.91
CA LYS A 207 -24.69 1.91 -6.22
C LYS A 207 -23.84 1.41 -7.42
N GLY A 208 -23.19 0.23 -7.24
CA GLY A 208 -22.39 -0.41 -8.30
C GLY A 208 -20.95 0.11 -8.46
N LYS A 209 -20.57 1.23 -7.84
CA LYS A 209 -19.23 1.80 -7.90
C LYS A 209 -18.42 1.44 -6.66
N VAL A 210 -17.11 1.22 -6.82
CA VAL A 210 -16.18 1.03 -5.70
C VAL A 210 -15.94 2.37 -5.02
N VAL A 211 -16.00 2.37 -3.68
CA VAL A 211 -15.81 3.56 -2.85
C VAL A 211 -14.84 3.25 -1.72
N ASN A 212 -13.97 4.20 -1.38
CA ASN A 212 -13.02 4.12 -0.27
C ASN A 212 -13.35 5.06 0.90
N LYS A 213 -14.34 5.93 0.69
CA LYS A 213 -14.89 6.84 1.69
C LYS A 213 -16.40 6.68 1.78
N VAL A 214 -16.97 7.06 2.92
CA VAL A 214 -18.42 7.11 3.12
C VAL A 214 -19.04 8.04 2.08
N PRO A 215 -19.93 7.55 1.20
CA PRO A 215 -20.62 8.39 0.22
C PRO A 215 -21.52 9.43 0.89
N ALA A 216 -21.73 10.54 0.21
CA ALA A 216 -22.73 11.53 0.65
C ALA A 216 -24.13 10.90 0.63
N SER A 217 -24.82 10.97 1.77
CA SER A 217 -26.18 10.48 1.94
C SER A 217 -26.81 11.14 3.16
N ASP A 218 -28.08 11.39 3.10
CA ASP A 218 -28.91 11.85 4.21
C ASP A 218 -29.63 10.72 4.95
N LYS A 219 -29.44 9.46 4.47
CA LYS A 219 -30.00 8.23 5.03
C LYS A 219 -28.89 7.22 5.31
N ASN A 220 -29.18 6.29 6.22
CA ASN A 220 -28.32 5.14 6.46
C ASN A 220 -28.09 4.35 5.16
N ILE A 221 -26.86 3.89 4.94
CA ILE A 221 -26.46 3.19 3.73
C ILE A 221 -25.87 1.83 4.00
N VAL A 222 -25.95 0.96 3.00
CA VAL A 222 -25.33 -0.36 3.00
C VAL A 222 -24.30 -0.41 1.91
N LEU A 223 -23.05 -0.76 2.27
CA LEU A 223 -21.96 -1.02 1.34
C LEU A 223 -21.72 -2.52 1.25
N LYS A 224 -21.45 -3.02 0.05
CA LYS A 224 -21.16 -4.43 -0.20
C LYS A 224 -19.70 -4.62 -0.57
N ALA A 225 -19.06 -5.64 -0.01
CA ALA A 225 -17.69 -6.00 -0.40
C ALA A 225 -17.66 -6.52 -1.84
N LYS A 226 -16.75 -5.97 -2.64
CA LYS A 226 -16.40 -6.50 -3.95
C LYS A 226 -15.20 -7.44 -3.80
N PHE A 227 -15.32 -8.63 -4.35
CA PHE A 227 -14.25 -9.62 -4.38
C PHE A 227 -13.89 -9.91 -5.82
N VAL A 228 -12.59 -9.99 -6.12
CA VAL A 228 -12.05 -10.37 -7.42
C VAL A 228 -11.25 -11.66 -7.29
N LYS A 229 -11.35 -12.52 -8.30
CA LYS A 229 -10.55 -13.76 -8.35
C LYS A 229 -9.11 -13.39 -8.69
N ILE A 230 -8.16 -13.83 -7.87
CA ILE A 230 -6.75 -13.72 -8.24
C ILE A 230 -6.48 -14.77 -9.32
N LYS A 231 -6.09 -14.32 -10.50
CA LYS A 231 -5.34 -15.16 -11.43
C LYS A 231 -3.88 -15.11 -10.94
N VAL A 232 -3.46 -16.12 -10.23
CA VAL A 232 -2.02 -16.35 -10.01
C VAL A 232 -1.50 -16.91 -11.32
N GLU A 233 -0.95 -16.07 -12.16
CA GLU A 233 -0.08 -16.55 -13.21
C GLU A 233 1.23 -16.91 -12.51
N THR A 234 1.40 -18.20 -12.23
CA THR A 234 2.69 -18.76 -11.86
C THR A 234 3.58 -18.65 -13.09
N ALA A 235 4.34 -17.57 -13.18
CA ALA A 235 5.52 -17.57 -14.04
C ALA A 235 6.41 -18.71 -13.51
N LYS A 236 6.56 -19.77 -14.30
CA LYS A 236 7.49 -20.85 -13.96
C LYS A 236 8.87 -20.22 -13.96
N LEU A 237 9.47 -20.06 -12.78
CA LEU A 237 10.87 -19.63 -12.62
C LEU A 237 11.87 -20.56 -13.33
N SER A 238 11.44 -21.70 -13.87
CA SER A 238 12.24 -22.61 -14.67
C SER A 238 12.82 -22.00 -15.95
N SER A 239 12.33 -20.83 -16.41
CA SER A 239 12.92 -20.11 -17.55
C SER A 239 14.08 -19.20 -17.15
N LEU A 240 14.35 -19.01 -15.86
CA LEU A 240 15.47 -18.21 -15.34
C LEU A 240 16.68 -19.08 -14.96
N LYS A 241 16.80 -20.30 -15.51
CA LYS A 241 18.06 -21.07 -15.46
C LYS A 241 19.11 -20.38 -16.33
N GLY A 242 19.68 -19.30 -15.81
CA GLY A 242 20.94 -18.75 -16.29
C GLY A 242 22.05 -19.79 -16.07
N LYS A 243 22.91 -19.99 -17.05
CA LYS A 243 24.19 -20.68 -16.89
C LYS A 243 24.89 -20.09 -15.66
N SER A 244 25.46 -20.96 -14.82
CA SER A 244 26.15 -20.65 -13.56
C SER A 244 26.84 -19.29 -13.53
N GLY A 245 26.15 -18.30 -13.03
CA GLY A 245 26.57 -16.97 -12.76
C GLY A 245 25.55 -16.41 -11.77
N LYS A 246 26.02 -15.67 -10.79
CA LYS A 246 25.16 -14.98 -9.81
C LYS A 246 24.08 -14.21 -10.57
N GLY A 247 22.88 -14.76 -10.65
CA GLY A 247 21.78 -14.18 -11.40
C GLY A 247 20.81 -13.48 -10.46
N THR A 248 20.55 -12.22 -10.73
CA THR A 248 19.48 -11.45 -10.09
C THR A 248 18.24 -11.56 -10.97
N GLY A 249 17.17 -12.16 -10.47
CA GLY A 249 15.88 -12.22 -11.18
C GLY A 249 14.92 -11.17 -10.61
N PHE A 250 14.32 -10.37 -11.48
CA PHE A 250 13.28 -9.41 -11.11
C PHE A 250 11.99 -9.70 -11.88
N VAL A 251 10.87 -9.64 -11.19
CA VAL A 251 9.55 -9.62 -11.82
C VAL A 251 8.97 -8.24 -11.55
N ALA A 252 8.89 -7.40 -12.57
CA ALA A 252 8.24 -6.11 -12.51
C ALA A 252 6.85 -6.19 -13.15
N LYS A 253 5.86 -5.62 -12.47
CA LYS A 253 4.52 -5.44 -13.02
C LYS A 253 4.22 -3.94 -13.06
N SER A 254 3.87 -3.43 -14.25
CA SER A 254 3.30 -2.09 -14.36
C SER A 254 1.91 -2.06 -13.74
N ILE A 255 1.62 -1.01 -13.01
CA ILE A 255 0.33 -0.76 -12.35
C ILE A 255 -0.26 0.52 -12.94
#